data_d264f237a8e181b9a8d26abf895c323a
#
_entry.id   d264f237a8e181b9a8d26abf895c323a
#
_cell.length_a   1.000
_cell.length_b   1.000
_cell.length_c   1.000
_cell.angle_alpha   90.00
_cell.angle_beta   90.00
_cell.angle_gamma   90.00
#
_symmetry.space_group_name_H-M   'P 1'
#
loop_
_entity.id
_entity.type
_entity.pdbx_description
1 polymer ?
#
loop_
_entity_poly.entity_id
_entity_poly.type
_entity_poly.pdbx_seq_one_letter_code
_entity_poly.pdbx_strand_id
1 'polypeptide(L)'
;VLYVNGTAIKFKGVNRHDSDPVTGFVIGLEQMKKDLQMMKESNFNAVRSSHYPNVPYFYQLCDEYGFFVIAEADNESHGTQSQYLEDSSWENISKRWNERIADHPAFIPATMDRTRLCVYREKNRPCVVIWSMGNECGYGCTFEEALKWTKEFDPSRLTCYESALYKSDRRRYDYSNIDLYSRMYPELEEIEEYMEKGPDKPFLLIEYCHAMGNGPGDLEDYFQMIYKYPSLCGGFVWEWCDHAIYKGQAENGKAMYFYGGDHKEEVHDGNFCMDGLVYPDRTPHTGLLEYQNVYRPARVVSFEQESGCLVLKNYMNEEDLKSYIYISYEVSCDGDVFGRGQVEITQSILPRQCKEVYVDVSVPETGKCYLKIFYHQRQDTELISQGTILGFDEILLKNEDDIFNMMTGKRHVLTDNFEVFYSKEYKNINVKKIGHMSANIRLNTDINLLEMDMDYAQIPKDELEDFFR
;
A
#
# COMPACT_ATOMS: atom_id res chain seq x y z
N VAL A 1 -14.14 -7.30 15.93
CA VAL A 1 -12.74 -7.75 15.83
C VAL A 1 -12.72 -9.06 15.06
N LEU A 2 -11.79 -9.17 14.12
CA LEU A 2 -11.56 -10.41 13.38
C LEU A 2 -10.57 -11.29 14.13
N TYR A 3 -10.90 -12.57 14.28
CA TYR A 3 -10.04 -13.57 14.91
C TYR A 3 -9.78 -14.75 13.97
N VAL A 4 -8.53 -15.20 13.91
CA VAL A 4 -8.15 -16.47 13.30
C VAL A 4 -7.49 -17.32 14.36
N ASN A 5 -8.01 -18.53 14.58
CA ASN A 5 -7.55 -19.45 15.64
C ASN A 5 -7.42 -18.80 17.05
N GLY A 6 -8.32 -17.88 17.37
CA GLY A 6 -8.33 -17.16 18.64
C GLY A 6 -7.40 -15.95 18.73
N THR A 7 -6.57 -15.70 17.72
CA THR A 7 -5.70 -14.52 17.63
C THR A 7 -6.41 -13.42 16.84
N ALA A 8 -6.44 -12.21 17.42
CA ALA A 8 -6.99 -11.05 16.73
C ALA A 8 -5.99 -10.56 15.67
N ILE A 9 -6.43 -10.50 14.42
CA ILE A 9 -5.57 -10.17 13.27
C ILE A 9 -5.96 -8.86 12.59
N LYS A 10 -4.98 -8.31 11.85
CA LYS A 10 -5.18 -7.25 10.87
C LYS A 10 -4.58 -7.70 9.55
N PHE A 11 -5.32 -7.55 8.46
CA PHE A 11 -4.81 -7.82 7.13
C PHE A 11 -3.95 -6.65 6.63
N LYS A 12 -2.75 -7.00 6.20
CA LYS A 12 -1.84 -6.19 5.40
C LYS A 12 -1.82 -6.85 4.04
N GLY A 13 -2.85 -6.60 3.26
CA GLY A 13 -3.20 -7.39 2.08
C GLY A 13 -2.94 -6.70 0.75
N VAL A 14 -2.91 -7.50 -0.29
CA VAL A 14 -2.85 -7.06 -1.67
C VAL A 14 -3.77 -7.91 -2.55
N ASN A 15 -4.40 -7.29 -3.53
CA ASN A 15 -5.10 -7.96 -4.62
C ASN A 15 -4.09 -8.48 -5.62
N ARG A 16 -4.28 -9.68 -6.15
CA ARG A 16 -3.35 -10.29 -7.07
C ARG A 16 -4.06 -11.01 -8.20
N HIS A 17 -3.81 -10.56 -9.42
CA HIS A 17 -4.08 -11.29 -10.65
C HIS A 17 -2.92 -12.22 -11.01
N ASP A 18 -3.22 -13.31 -11.75
CA ASP A 18 -2.18 -14.09 -12.43
C ASP A 18 -1.70 -13.30 -13.65
N SER A 19 -0.44 -12.82 -13.62
CA SER A 19 0.14 -12.04 -14.69
C SER A 19 1.65 -12.29 -14.82
N ASP A 20 2.07 -12.56 -16.04
CA ASP A 20 3.47 -12.72 -16.43
C ASP A 20 3.70 -12.00 -17.76
N PRO A 21 4.78 -11.21 -17.91
CA PRO A 21 4.98 -10.38 -19.10
C PRO A 21 5.30 -11.20 -20.37
N VAL A 22 5.60 -12.48 -20.26
CA VAL A 22 5.92 -13.36 -21.39
C VAL A 22 4.78 -14.31 -21.71
N THR A 23 4.18 -14.90 -20.68
CA THR A 23 3.18 -15.95 -20.81
C THR A 23 1.74 -15.49 -20.56
N GLY A 24 1.55 -14.21 -20.22
CA GLY A 24 0.23 -13.61 -19.96
C GLY A 24 -0.37 -14.13 -18.64
N PHE A 25 -1.57 -14.68 -18.69
CA PHE A 25 -2.27 -15.21 -17.51
C PHE A 25 -1.84 -16.63 -17.08
N VAL A 26 -0.90 -17.25 -17.81
CA VAL A 26 -0.36 -18.57 -17.47
C VAL A 26 0.96 -18.37 -16.76
N ILE A 27 0.94 -18.43 -15.45
CA ILE A 27 2.14 -18.19 -14.64
C ILE A 27 2.77 -19.49 -14.12
N GLY A 28 4.10 -19.49 -14.04
CA GLY A 28 4.88 -20.60 -13.53
C GLY A 28 5.06 -20.55 -12.00
N LEU A 29 5.50 -21.69 -11.44
CA LEU A 29 5.75 -21.84 -10.01
C LEU A 29 6.78 -20.81 -9.49
N GLU A 30 7.86 -20.59 -10.24
CA GLU A 30 8.92 -19.67 -9.83
C GLU A 30 8.43 -18.21 -9.77
N GLN A 31 7.50 -17.83 -10.65
CA GLN A 31 6.89 -16.49 -10.60
C GLN A 31 6.00 -16.35 -9.37
N MET A 32 5.21 -17.37 -9.02
CA MET A 32 4.40 -17.34 -7.79
C MET A 32 5.26 -17.23 -6.53
N LYS A 33 6.36 -18.00 -6.47
CA LYS A 33 7.32 -17.91 -5.36
C LYS A 33 7.95 -16.54 -5.25
N LYS A 34 8.36 -15.95 -6.40
CA LYS A 34 8.93 -14.59 -6.44
C LYS A 34 7.92 -13.57 -5.93
N ASP A 35 6.67 -13.63 -6.37
CA ASP A 35 5.60 -12.74 -5.90
C ASP A 35 5.44 -12.84 -4.38
N LEU A 36 5.28 -14.06 -3.84
CA LEU A 36 5.09 -14.27 -2.41
C LEU A 36 6.33 -13.89 -1.58
N GLN A 37 7.54 -14.10 -2.08
CA GLN A 37 8.77 -13.65 -1.45
C GLN A 37 8.78 -12.12 -1.32
N MET A 38 8.57 -11.40 -2.43
CA MET A 38 8.55 -9.94 -2.43
C MET A 38 7.45 -9.37 -1.54
N MET A 39 6.29 -10.03 -1.51
CA MET A 39 5.21 -9.67 -0.58
C MET A 39 5.66 -9.82 0.88
N LYS A 40 6.32 -10.94 1.25
CA LYS A 40 6.83 -11.11 2.62
C LYS A 40 7.90 -10.09 2.98
N GLU A 41 8.86 -9.84 2.09
CA GLU A 41 9.89 -8.82 2.26
C GLU A 41 9.28 -7.42 2.43
N SER A 42 8.09 -7.20 1.89
CA SER A 42 7.33 -5.94 1.97
C SER A 42 6.24 -5.93 3.06
N ASN A 43 6.31 -6.86 4.03
CA ASN A 43 5.40 -6.94 5.19
C ASN A 43 3.94 -7.31 4.90
N PHE A 44 3.62 -7.82 3.71
CA PHE A 44 2.29 -8.38 3.45
C PHE A 44 2.07 -9.66 4.24
N ASN A 45 0.84 -9.87 4.70
CA ASN A 45 0.41 -11.10 5.37
C ASN A 45 -0.83 -11.72 4.74
N ALA A 46 -1.41 -11.08 3.72
CA ALA A 46 -2.66 -11.54 3.11
C ALA A 46 -2.71 -11.26 1.61
N VAL A 47 -3.42 -12.13 0.88
CA VAL A 47 -3.68 -11.98 -0.56
C VAL A 47 -5.15 -12.23 -0.84
N ARG A 48 -5.77 -11.41 -1.72
CA ARG A 48 -7.04 -11.74 -2.35
C ARG A 48 -6.77 -12.24 -3.76
N SER A 49 -7.32 -13.40 -4.10
CA SER A 49 -7.24 -13.97 -5.44
C SER A 49 -8.24 -13.28 -6.37
N SER A 50 -7.94 -12.05 -6.74
CA SER A 50 -8.78 -11.24 -7.62
C SER A 50 -8.64 -11.66 -9.09
N HIS A 51 -9.71 -11.90 -9.86
CA HIS A 51 -11.10 -12.06 -9.41
C HIS A 51 -11.54 -13.47 -9.75
N TYR A 52 -10.74 -14.45 -9.41
CA TYR A 52 -10.93 -15.89 -9.73
C TYR A 52 -10.04 -16.77 -8.85
N PRO A 53 -10.39 -18.05 -8.69
CA PRO A 53 -9.52 -19.00 -8.00
C PRO A 53 -8.20 -19.16 -8.76
N ASN A 54 -7.08 -18.87 -8.09
CA ASN A 54 -5.74 -19.12 -8.65
C ASN A 54 -5.46 -20.63 -8.79
N VAL A 55 -4.34 -21.00 -9.40
CA VAL A 55 -3.94 -22.41 -9.50
C VAL A 55 -3.71 -23.02 -8.12
N PRO A 56 -3.99 -24.33 -7.90
CA PRO A 56 -3.90 -24.95 -6.57
C PRO A 56 -2.53 -24.82 -5.89
N TYR A 57 -1.44 -24.76 -6.66
CA TYR A 57 -0.09 -24.55 -6.12
C TYR A 57 0.08 -23.21 -5.43
N PHE A 58 -0.62 -22.17 -5.89
CA PHE A 58 -0.55 -20.87 -5.23
C PHE A 58 -1.07 -20.94 -3.79
N TYR A 59 -2.19 -21.61 -3.57
CA TYR A 59 -2.74 -21.80 -2.22
C TYR A 59 -1.84 -22.69 -1.36
N GLN A 60 -1.18 -23.69 -1.95
CA GLN A 60 -0.21 -24.50 -1.24
C GLN A 60 0.98 -23.67 -0.78
N LEU A 61 1.52 -22.80 -1.63
CA LEU A 61 2.57 -21.86 -1.24
C LEU A 61 2.10 -20.87 -0.16
N CYS A 62 0.86 -20.40 -0.24
CA CYS A 62 0.29 -19.57 0.82
C CYS A 62 0.15 -20.30 2.15
N ASP A 63 -0.21 -21.61 2.13
CA ASP A 63 -0.20 -22.46 3.33
C ASP A 63 1.21 -22.58 3.92
N GLU A 64 2.21 -22.87 3.08
CA GLU A 64 3.61 -23.06 3.48
C GLU A 64 4.24 -21.77 4.02
N TYR A 65 3.97 -20.65 3.39
CA TYR A 65 4.57 -19.36 3.69
C TYR A 65 3.76 -18.50 4.69
N GLY A 66 2.62 -19.01 5.16
CA GLY A 66 1.82 -18.35 6.18
C GLY A 66 1.17 -17.05 5.70
N PHE A 67 0.51 -17.07 4.54
CA PHE A 67 -0.37 -16.00 4.10
C PHE A 67 -1.82 -16.31 4.43
N PHE A 68 -2.57 -15.30 4.84
CA PHE A 68 -4.03 -15.37 4.84
C PHE A 68 -4.55 -15.14 3.43
N VAL A 69 -5.56 -15.90 3.01
CA VAL A 69 -6.14 -15.78 1.67
C VAL A 69 -7.64 -15.50 1.73
N ILE A 70 -8.07 -14.49 0.97
CA ILE A 70 -9.44 -14.37 0.53
C ILE A 70 -9.55 -15.10 -0.80
N ALA A 71 -10.20 -16.26 -0.81
CA ALA A 71 -10.44 -17.00 -2.03
C ALA A 71 -11.72 -16.52 -2.70
N GLU A 72 -11.58 -16.04 -3.93
CA GLU A 72 -12.69 -15.46 -4.67
C GLU A 72 -13.18 -16.37 -5.79
N ALA A 73 -14.49 -16.52 -5.87
CA ALA A 73 -15.14 -17.21 -6.97
C ALA A 73 -15.14 -16.32 -8.22
N ASP A 74 -15.00 -16.93 -9.39
CA ASP A 74 -14.90 -16.19 -10.67
C ASP A 74 -16.24 -15.66 -11.18
N ASN A 75 -16.97 -14.97 -10.32
CA ASN A 75 -18.14 -14.20 -10.67
C ASN A 75 -17.72 -12.76 -10.89
N GLU A 76 -17.72 -12.33 -12.14
CA GLU A 76 -17.39 -10.97 -12.57
C GLU A 76 -18.38 -10.51 -13.64
N SER A 77 -19.02 -9.36 -13.43
CA SER A 77 -19.94 -8.81 -14.42
C SER A 77 -20.05 -7.28 -14.39
N HIS A 78 -18.94 -6.60 -14.06
CA HIS A 78 -18.85 -5.14 -13.95
C HIS A 78 -19.41 -4.43 -15.18
N GLY A 79 -19.06 -4.86 -16.38
CA GLY A 79 -19.54 -4.25 -17.62
C GLY A 79 -21.06 -4.24 -17.80
N THR A 80 -21.83 -5.03 -17.04
CA THR A 80 -23.29 -5.02 -17.11
C THR A 80 -23.93 -3.81 -16.42
N GLN A 81 -23.21 -3.09 -15.57
CA GLN A 81 -23.75 -1.92 -14.87
C GLN A 81 -24.19 -0.80 -15.81
N SER A 82 -23.42 -0.55 -16.88
CA SER A 82 -23.67 0.52 -17.85
C SER A 82 -24.14 0.05 -19.23
N GLN A 83 -24.08 -1.25 -19.49
CA GLN A 83 -24.44 -1.81 -20.79
C GLN A 83 -25.93 -1.65 -21.07
N TYR A 84 -26.28 -1.08 -22.25
CA TYR A 84 -27.68 -0.87 -22.71
C TYR A 84 -28.51 0.06 -21.81
N LEU A 85 -27.89 0.99 -21.07
CA LEU A 85 -28.59 2.00 -20.32
C LEU A 85 -28.72 3.29 -21.14
N GLU A 86 -29.95 3.81 -21.26
CA GLU A 86 -30.19 5.14 -21.87
C GLU A 86 -29.73 6.25 -20.92
N ASP A 87 -29.90 6.05 -19.62
CA ASP A 87 -29.45 6.92 -18.55
C ASP A 87 -28.25 6.29 -17.83
N SER A 88 -27.08 6.88 -18.02
CA SER A 88 -25.81 6.48 -17.43
C SER A 88 -25.53 7.17 -16.08
N SER A 89 -26.51 7.84 -15.47
CA SER A 89 -26.35 8.40 -14.13
C SER A 89 -26.09 7.30 -13.11
N TRP A 90 -25.23 7.60 -12.13
CA TRP A 90 -24.93 6.63 -11.06
C TRP A 90 -26.18 6.17 -10.29
N GLU A 91 -27.15 7.05 -10.11
CA GLU A 91 -28.42 6.70 -9.47
C GLU A 91 -29.16 5.61 -10.25
N ASN A 92 -29.23 5.71 -11.57
CA ASN A 92 -29.88 4.71 -12.42
C ASN A 92 -29.05 3.43 -12.52
N ILE A 93 -27.72 3.55 -12.68
CA ILE A 93 -26.82 2.41 -12.70
C ILE A 93 -26.95 1.58 -11.44
N SER A 94 -26.86 2.17 -10.24
CA SER A 94 -26.94 1.46 -8.97
C SER A 94 -28.28 0.74 -8.76
N LYS A 95 -29.39 1.30 -9.24
CA LYS A 95 -30.71 0.67 -9.18
C LYS A 95 -30.86 -0.52 -10.14
N ARG A 96 -30.25 -0.45 -11.33
CA ARG A 96 -30.48 -1.42 -12.41
C ARG A 96 -29.40 -2.49 -12.53
N TRP A 97 -28.22 -2.25 -11.98
CA TRP A 97 -27.13 -3.21 -12.05
C TRP A 97 -27.52 -4.59 -11.54
N ASN A 98 -28.20 -4.64 -10.41
CA ASN A 98 -28.66 -5.88 -9.80
C ASN A 98 -29.59 -6.69 -10.70
N GLU A 99 -30.40 -6.05 -11.54
CA GLU A 99 -31.48 -6.69 -12.28
C GLU A 99 -31.01 -7.62 -13.41
N ARG A 100 -29.81 -7.39 -13.94
CA ARG A 100 -29.38 -8.07 -15.18
C ARG A 100 -28.93 -9.50 -14.95
N ILE A 101 -28.08 -9.71 -13.97
CA ILE A 101 -27.51 -11.02 -13.64
C ILE A 101 -27.74 -11.37 -12.18
N ALA A 102 -27.34 -10.49 -11.25
CA ALA A 102 -27.32 -10.78 -9.82
C ALA A 102 -28.70 -11.11 -9.24
N ASP A 103 -29.75 -10.39 -9.64
CA ASP A 103 -31.13 -10.62 -9.15
C ASP A 103 -32.00 -11.31 -10.24
N HIS A 104 -31.42 -12.05 -11.15
CA HIS A 104 -32.13 -12.77 -12.17
C HIS A 104 -32.03 -14.29 -11.93
N PRO A 105 -33.16 -15.00 -11.60
CA PRO A 105 -33.13 -16.41 -11.19
C PRO A 105 -32.49 -17.37 -12.21
N ALA A 106 -32.53 -17.04 -13.50
CA ALA A 106 -31.91 -17.89 -14.54
C ALA A 106 -30.39 -18.00 -14.39
N PHE A 107 -29.72 -17.06 -13.70
CA PHE A 107 -28.27 -17.09 -13.47
C PHE A 107 -27.88 -17.78 -12.16
N ILE A 108 -28.81 -18.19 -11.31
CA ILE A 108 -28.50 -18.95 -10.08
C ILE A 108 -27.63 -20.15 -10.37
N PRO A 109 -27.93 -21.04 -11.36
CA PRO A 109 -27.08 -22.20 -11.62
C PRO A 109 -25.62 -21.83 -11.99
N ALA A 110 -25.41 -20.79 -12.78
CA ALA A 110 -24.08 -20.36 -13.19
C ALA A 110 -23.26 -19.77 -12.04
N THR A 111 -23.87 -18.88 -11.24
CA THR A 111 -23.22 -18.31 -10.04
C THR A 111 -22.88 -19.38 -9.02
N MET A 112 -23.82 -20.32 -8.80
CA MET A 112 -23.65 -21.44 -7.88
C MET A 112 -22.54 -22.41 -8.35
N ASP A 113 -22.44 -22.69 -9.63
CA ASP A 113 -21.39 -23.55 -10.18
C ASP A 113 -19.99 -22.97 -9.90
N ARG A 114 -19.76 -21.70 -10.20
CA ARG A 114 -18.51 -20.97 -9.95
C ARG A 114 -18.17 -20.94 -8.45
N THR A 115 -19.14 -20.59 -7.62
CA THR A 115 -18.96 -20.58 -6.16
C THR A 115 -18.60 -21.96 -5.62
N ARG A 116 -19.33 -23.00 -6.05
CA ARG A 116 -19.06 -24.38 -5.63
C ARG A 116 -17.69 -24.88 -6.06
N LEU A 117 -17.26 -24.59 -7.29
CA LEU A 117 -15.93 -24.96 -7.77
C LEU A 117 -14.82 -24.33 -6.92
N CYS A 118 -14.95 -23.05 -6.60
CA CYS A 118 -14.01 -22.35 -5.71
C CYS A 118 -13.96 -23.04 -4.33
N VAL A 119 -15.09 -23.15 -3.66
CA VAL A 119 -15.16 -23.66 -2.28
C VAL A 119 -14.77 -25.14 -2.19
N TYR A 120 -15.26 -26.00 -3.09
CA TYR A 120 -14.90 -27.42 -3.09
C TYR A 120 -13.41 -27.66 -3.30
N ARG A 121 -12.79 -26.90 -4.19
CA ARG A 121 -11.39 -27.04 -4.52
C ARG A 121 -10.49 -26.61 -3.37
N GLU A 122 -10.80 -25.48 -2.69
CA GLU A 122 -9.91 -24.87 -1.72
C GLU A 122 -10.32 -25.09 -0.25
N LYS A 123 -11.40 -25.80 0.04
CA LYS A 123 -11.90 -26.02 1.42
C LYS A 123 -10.89 -26.62 2.39
N ASN A 124 -9.90 -27.34 1.90
CA ASN A 124 -8.86 -27.97 2.72
C ASN A 124 -7.58 -27.14 2.82
N ARG A 125 -7.60 -25.89 2.37
CA ARG A 125 -6.47 -24.96 2.45
C ARG A 125 -6.54 -24.14 3.74
N PRO A 126 -5.61 -24.32 4.69
CA PRO A 126 -5.58 -23.54 5.94
C PRO A 126 -5.43 -22.04 5.73
N CYS A 127 -4.72 -21.63 4.67
CA CYS A 127 -4.54 -20.22 4.34
C CYS A 127 -5.84 -19.48 4.00
N VAL A 128 -6.85 -20.19 3.47
CA VAL A 128 -8.14 -19.56 3.13
C VAL A 128 -8.92 -19.30 4.41
N VAL A 129 -9.14 -18.04 4.69
CA VAL A 129 -9.86 -17.57 5.90
C VAL A 129 -11.19 -16.89 5.60
N ILE A 130 -11.39 -16.45 4.36
CA ILE A 130 -12.58 -15.79 3.87
C ILE A 130 -12.94 -16.32 2.48
N TRP A 131 -14.22 -16.59 2.27
CA TRP A 131 -14.81 -16.85 0.95
C TRP A 131 -15.41 -15.55 0.40
N SER A 132 -14.94 -15.10 -0.77
CA SER A 132 -15.55 -14.01 -1.52
C SER A 132 -16.38 -14.56 -2.67
N MET A 133 -17.62 -14.07 -2.79
CA MET A 133 -18.56 -14.64 -3.78
C MET A 133 -18.30 -14.14 -5.20
N GLY A 134 -17.46 -13.14 -5.39
CA GLY A 134 -17.13 -12.56 -6.69
C GLY A 134 -16.85 -11.08 -6.60
N ASN A 135 -16.77 -10.43 -7.74
CA ASN A 135 -16.44 -9.03 -7.89
C ASN A 135 -17.45 -8.31 -8.77
N GLU A 136 -17.85 -7.12 -8.38
CA GLU A 136 -18.57 -6.13 -9.17
C GLU A 136 -19.72 -6.68 -10.06
N CYS A 137 -20.60 -7.51 -9.46
CA CYS A 137 -21.73 -8.09 -10.17
C CYS A 137 -23.08 -7.49 -9.77
N GLY A 138 -23.15 -6.54 -8.82
CA GLY A 138 -24.39 -6.17 -8.14
C GLY A 138 -24.82 -7.25 -7.13
N TYR A 139 -26.03 -7.15 -6.56
CA TYR A 139 -26.52 -8.07 -5.53
C TYR A 139 -27.95 -8.54 -5.80
N GLY A 140 -28.22 -9.81 -5.55
CA GLY A 140 -29.55 -10.38 -5.71
C GLY A 140 -29.64 -11.86 -5.41
N CYS A 141 -30.67 -12.53 -5.92
CA CYS A 141 -31.00 -13.91 -5.61
C CYS A 141 -29.87 -14.91 -5.91
N THR A 142 -28.98 -14.62 -6.89
CA THR A 142 -27.85 -15.47 -7.22
C THR A 142 -26.84 -15.52 -6.10
N PHE A 143 -26.52 -14.36 -5.52
CA PHE A 143 -25.55 -14.23 -4.42
C PHE A 143 -26.17 -14.58 -3.06
N GLU A 144 -27.47 -14.36 -2.85
CA GLU A 144 -28.16 -14.86 -1.68
C GLU A 144 -28.08 -16.38 -1.57
N GLU A 145 -28.33 -17.11 -2.67
CA GLU A 145 -28.19 -18.56 -2.72
C GLU A 145 -26.73 -19.03 -2.59
N ALA A 146 -25.79 -18.35 -3.23
CA ALA A 146 -24.37 -18.66 -3.13
C ALA A 146 -23.84 -18.51 -1.70
N LEU A 147 -24.14 -17.38 -1.04
CA LEU A 147 -23.76 -17.11 0.35
C LEU A 147 -24.38 -18.11 1.32
N LYS A 148 -25.67 -18.39 1.17
CA LYS A 148 -26.38 -19.36 2.00
C LYS A 148 -25.73 -20.75 1.89
N TRP A 149 -25.53 -21.23 0.66
CA TRP A 149 -24.92 -22.52 0.43
C TRP A 149 -23.49 -22.59 1.00
N THR A 150 -22.70 -21.51 0.82
CA THR A 150 -21.33 -21.47 1.32
C THR A 150 -21.29 -21.56 2.85
N LYS A 151 -22.14 -20.84 3.55
CA LYS A 151 -22.24 -20.89 5.02
C LYS A 151 -22.73 -22.24 5.55
N GLU A 152 -23.68 -22.87 4.84
CA GLU A 152 -24.15 -24.22 5.18
C GLU A 152 -23.08 -25.28 4.95
N PHE A 153 -22.29 -25.13 3.88
CA PHE A 153 -21.24 -26.08 3.52
C PHE A 153 -19.95 -25.93 4.34
N ASP A 154 -19.54 -24.70 4.58
CA ASP A 154 -18.34 -24.37 5.37
C ASP A 154 -18.62 -23.26 6.39
N PRO A 155 -19.17 -23.62 7.56
CA PRO A 155 -19.47 -22.67 8.63
C PRO A 155 -18.20 -22.20 9.36
N SER A 156 -17.01 -22.75 9.05
CA SER A 156 -15.77 -22.45 9.76
C SER A 156 -15.11 -21.17 9.27
N ARG A 157 -15.43 -20.71 8.06
CA ARG A 157 -14.84 -19.53 7.43
C ARG A 157 -15.87 -18.42 7.26
N LEU A 158 -15.34 -17.20 7.16
CA LEU A 158 -16.17 -16.02 6.93
C LEU A 158 -16.52 -15.87 5.46
N THR A 159 -17.59 -15.16 5.19
CA THR A 159 -18.04 -14.81 3.85
C THR A 159 -18.07 -13.31 3.66
N CYS A 160 -17.70 -12.84 2.48
CA CYS A 160 -17.83 -11.46 2.07
C CYS A 160 -18.31 -11.34 0.61
N TYR A 161 -18.90 -10.20 0.32
CA TYR A 161 -19.24 -9.79 -1.03
C TYR A 161 -19.49 -8.27 -1.05
N GLU A 162 -18.63 -7.53 -1.76
CA GLU A 162 -18.61 -6.06 -1.70
C GLU A 162 -19.83 -5.42 -2.37
N SER A 163 -20.30 -5.97 -3.50
CA SER A 163 -21.44 -5.42 -4.24
C SER A 163 -22.79 -5.52 -3.48
N ALA A 164 -22.83 -6.18 -2.33
CA ALA A 164 -23.97 -6.14 -1.42
C ALA A 164 -24.24 -4.73 -0.86
N LEU A 165 -23.32 -3.79 -1.07
CA LEU A 165 -23.50 -2.37 -0.82
C LEU A 165 -24.58 -1.76 -1.72
N TYR A 166 -24.70 -2.19 -2.98
CA TYR A 166 -25.59 -1.64 -3.99
C TYR A 166 -27.02 -2.13 -3.77
N LYS A 167 -27.69 -1.53 -2.78
CA LYS A 167 -29.04 -1.89 -2.39
C LYS A 167 -30.07 -1.37 -3.40
N SER A 168 -30.99 -2.24 -3.76
CA SER A 168 -32.18 -1.89 -4.55
C SER A 168 -33.42 -1.91 -3.64
N ASP A 169 -34.41 -1.10 -3.95
CA ASP A 169 -35.71 -1.03 -3.25
C ASP A 169 -36.76 -1.96 -3.87
N ARG A 170 -36.43 -2.74 -4.91
CA ARG A 170 -37.36 -3.64 -5.62
C ARG A 170 -37.99 -4.70 -4.73
N ARG A 171 -37.21 -5.22 -3.79
CA ARG A 171 -37.62 -6.24 -2.84
C ARG A 171 -36.78 -6.22 -1.59
N ARG A 172 -37.13 -6.96 -0.59
CA ARG A 172 -36.28 -7.21 0.56
C ARG A 172 -35.21 -8.24 0.18
N TYR A 173 -33.93 -7.85 0.34
CA TYR A 173 -32.78 -8.71 0.12
C TYR A 173 -32.31 -9.33 1.44
N ASP A 174 -31.70 -10.53 1.36
CA ASP A 174 -31.11 -11.21 2.52
C ASP A 174 -29.61 -10.99 2.58
N TYR A 175 -29.13 -10.31 3.62
CA TYR A 175 -27.71 -10.06 3.91
C TYR A 175 -27.20 -10.87 5.11
N SER A 176 -28.01 -11.81 5.63
CA SER A 176 -27.70 -12.53 6.88
C SER A 176 -26.47 -13.44 6.77
N ASN A 177 -26.17 -13.93 5.57
CA ASN A 177 -25.05 -14.81 5.30
C ASN A 177 -23.77 -14.07 4.89
N ILE A 178 -23.70 -12.76 5.01
CA ILE A 178 -22.50 -11.96 4.83
C ILE A 178 -21.93 -11.63 6.21
N ASP A 179 -20.71 -12.06 6.49
CA ASP A 179 -20.07 -11.85 7.80
C ASP A 179 -19.33 -10.51 7.89
N LEU A 180 -18.84 -9.99 6.78
CA LEU A 180 -18.02 -8.78 6.72
C LEU A 180 -18.72 -7.68 5.91
N TYR A 181 -18.63 -6.44 6.40
CA TYR A 181 -18.96 -5.26 5.60
C TYR A 181 -17.73 -4.87 4.78
N SER A 182 -17.70 -5.27 3.51
CA SER A 182 -16.58 -5.00 2.61
C SER A 182 -16.87 -3.83 1.69
N ARG A 183 -15.86 -2.99 1.46
CA ARG A 183 -15.93 -1.79 0.63
C ARG A 183 -14.70 -1.68 -0.27
N MET A 184 -14.90 -1.09 -1.44
CA MET A 184 -13.86 -0.63 -2.34
C MET A 184 -13.72 0.89 -2.21
N TYR A 185 -12.49 1.36 -2.07
CA TYR A 185 -12.09 2.77 -2.09
C TYR A 185 -12.97 3.72 -1.26
N PRO A 186 -13.38 3.37 -0.02
CA PRO A 186 -14.12 4.31 0.80
C PRO A 186 -13.20 5.45 1.23
N GLU A 187 -13.71 6.66 1.27
CA GLU A 187 -13.02 7.79 1.89
C GLU A 187 -12.87 7.56 3.41
N LEU A 188 -11.87 8.21 4.02
CA LEU A 188 -11.61 8.03 5.46
C LEU A 188 -12.80 8.48 6.31
N GLU A 189 -13.50 9.53 5.89
CA GLU A 189 -14.71 10.02 6.50
C GLU A 189 -15.85 9.00 6.48
N GLU A 190 -16.02 8.26 5.38
CA GLU A 190 -17.03 7.19 5.27
C GLU A 190 -16.75 6.04 6.25
N ILE A 191 -15.45 5.70 6.42
CA ILE A 191 -15.02 4.70 7.41
C ILE A 191 -15.33 5.19 8.81
N GLU A 192 -14.99 6.43 9.13
CA GLU A 192 -15.20 7.02 10.45
C GLU A 192 -16.69 7.08 10.78
N GLU A 193 -17.54 7.54 9.86
CA GLU A 193 -18.99 7.54 10.02
C GLU A 193 -19.58 6.15 10.29
N TYR A 194 -19.08 5.12 9.58
CA TYR A 194 -19.52 3.75 9.83
C TYR A 194 -19.15 3.28 11.23
N MET A 195 -17.91 3.59 11.67
CA MET A 195 -17.42 3.21 12.99
C MET A 195 -18.15 3.93 14.13
N GLU A 196 -18.48 5.21 13.96
CA GLU A 196 -19.20 6.01 14.95
C GLU A 196 -20.66 5.55 15.13
N LYS A 197 -21.28 5.06 14.08
CA LYS A 197 -22.64 4.49 14.14
C LYS A 197 -22.71 3.17 14.90
N GLY A 198 -21.57 2.59 15.29
CA GLY A 198 -21.47 1.30 15.97
C GLY A 198 -21.66 0.14 15.00
N PRO A 199 -20.58 -0.35 14.37
CA PRO A 199 -20.63 -1.35 13.31
C PRO A 199 -21.21 -2.68 13.82
N ASP A 200 -22.19 -3.22 13.10
CA ASP A 200 -22.78 -4.55 13.34
C ASP A 200 -21.88 -5.67 12.77
N LYS A 201 -21.06 -5.35 11.77
CA LYS A 201 -20.11 -6.28 11.13
C LYS A 201 -18.70 -5.69 11.10
N PRO A 202 -17.66 -6.54 11.14
CA PRO A 202 -16.31 -6.07 10.89
C PRO A 202 -16.18 -5.46 9.50
N PHE A 203 -15.45 -4.36 9.39
CA PHE A 203 -15.24 -3.64 8.14
C PHE A 203 -13.96 -4.14 7.46
N LEU A 204 -14.02 -4.41 6.17
CA LEU A 204 -12.91 -4.86 5.35
C LEU A 204 -12.74 -3.94 4.13
N LEU A 205 -11.55 -3.37 3.95
CA LEU A 205 -11.16 -2.68 2.73
C LEU A 205 -10.75 -3.73 1.69
N ILE A 206 -11.70 -4.23 0.91
CA ILE A 206 -11.42 -5.32 -0.06
C ILE A 206 -10.55 -4.83 -1.22
N GLU A 207 -10.67 -3.55 -1.55
CA GLU A 207 -9.78 -2.78 -2.43
C GLU A 207 -9.60 -1.37 -1.86
N TYR A 208 -8.37 -0.87 -1.85
CA TYR A 208 -8.05 0.49 -1.44
C TYR A 208 -6.71 0.94 -2.02
N CYS A 209 -6.42 2.24 -1.97
CA CYS A 209 -5.16 2.83 -2.40
C CYS A 209 -4.73 2.37 -3.79
N HIS A 210 -5.57 2.61 -4.80
CA HIS A 210 -5.35 2.23 -6.20
C HIS A 210 -3.99 2.72 -6.71
N ALA A 211 -3.12 1.80 -7.16
CA ALA A 211 -1.72 2.10 -7.48
C ALA A 211 -1.48 2.66 -8.89
N MET A 212 -2.52 2.94 -9.65
CA MET A 212 -2.40 3.50 -11.00
C MET A 212 -1.80 4.92 -10.99
N GLY A 213 -0.93 5.22 -11.95
CA GLY A 213 -0.34 6.54 -12.11
C GLY A 213 0.60 6.94 -10.97
N ASN A 214 0.27 7.98 -10.23
CA ASN A 214 1.03 8.44 -9.07
C ASN A 214 0.60 7.74 -7.74
N GLY A 215 -0.33 6.80 -7.81
CA GLY A 215 -0.72 5.98 -6.66
C GLY A 215 0.35 4.93 -6.29
N PRO A 216 0.11 4.19 -5.18
CA PRO A 216 -0.92 4.43 -4.20
C PRO A 216 -0.62 5.65 -3.32
N GLY A 217 -1.68 6.29 -2.78
CA GLY A 217 -1.58 7.37 -1.79
C GLY A 217 -2.25 7.00 -0.48
N ASP A 218 -2.11 7.86 0.53
CA ASP A 218 -2.83 7.83 1.82
C ASP A 218 -2.66 6.52 2.64
N LEU A 219 -1.64 5.70 2.31
CA LEU A 219 -1.38 4.43 3.00
C LEU A 219 -1.22 4.59 4.51
N GLU A 220 -0.53 5.65 4.95
CA GLU A 220 -0.34 5.93 6.38
C GLU A 220 -1.67 6.31 7.05
N ASP A 221 -2.52 7.10 6.40
CA ASP A 221 -3.81 7.53 6.95
C ASP A 221 -4.75 6.34 7.13
N TYR A 222 -4.82 5.45 6.13
CA TYR A 222 -5.54 4.17 6.27
C TYR A 222 -4.94 3.27 7.34
N PHE A 223 -3.60 3.21 7.46
CA PHE A 223 -2.94 2.47 8.54
C PHE A 223 -3.38 2.97 9.91
N GLN A 224 -3.35 4.27 10.13
CA GLN A 224 -3.79 4.87 11.40
C GLN A 224 -5.25 4.53 11.69
N MET A 225 -6.12 4.61 10.68
CA MET A 225 -7.53 4.26 10.80
C MET A 225 -7.72 2.77 11.15
N ILE A 226 -7.01 1.86 10.47
CA ILE A 226 -7.04 0.41 10.71
C ILE A 226 -6.65 0.07 12.15
N TYR A 227 -5.64 0.75 12.71
CA TYR A 227 -5.18 0.48 14.06
C TYR A 227 -5.92 1.27 15.14
N LYS A 228 -6.63 2.36 14.77
CA LYS A 228 -7.55 3.09 15.64
C LYS A 228 -8.80 2.25 15.96
N TYR A 229 -9.37 1.58 14.98
CA TYR A 229 -10.64 0.86 15.13
C TYR A 229 -10.43 -0.67 15.15
N PRO A 230 -10.75 -1.36 16.28
CA PRO A 230 -10.63 -2.82 16.36
C PRO A 230 -11.46 -3.59 15.33
N SER A 231 -12.60 -3.04 14.91
CA SER A 231 -13.53 -3.64 13.94
C SER A 231 -13.13 -3.42 12.48
N LEU A 232 -12.18 -2.53 12.17
CA LEU A 232 -11.59 -2.40 10.83
C LEU A 232 -10.51 -3.46 10.65
N CYS A 233 -10.80 -4.47 9.80
CA CYS A 233 -10.00 -5.69 9.71
C CYS A 233 -8.65 -5.51 9.00
N GLY A 234 -8.47 -4.42 8.28
CA GLY A 234 -7.35 -4.18 7.39
C GLY A 234 -7.81 -4.01 5.94
N GLY A 235 -6.90 -4.11 5.00
CA GLY A 235 -7.22 -3.86 3.60
C GLY A 235 -6.32 -4.59 2.62
N PHE A 236 -6.74 -4.61 1.36
CA PHE A 236 -6.05 -5.20 0.23
C PHE A 236 -5.82 -4.13 -0.82
N VAL A 237 -4.57 -3.72 -1.01
CA VAL A 237 -4.20 -2.70 -2.02
C VAL A 237 -4.54 -3.20 -3.41
N TRP A 238 -5.08 -2.36 -4.24
CA TRP A 238 -5.25 -2.59 -5.67
C TRP A 238 -4.08 -1.99 -6.43
N GLU A 239 -3.19 -2.77 -7.05
CA GLU A 239 -3.00 -4.20 -6.96
C GLU A 239 -1.50 -4.59 -6.99
N TRP A 240 -1.19 -5.87 -7.14
CA TRP A 240 0.18 -6.37 -7.03
C TRP A 240 1.06 -5.96 -8.20
N CYS A 241 0.62 -6.20 -9.45
CA CYS A 241 1.50 -6.13 -10.61
C CYS A 241 0.86 -5.44 -11.81
N ASP A 242 1.60 -4.58 -12.48
CA ASP A 242 1.24 -4.08 -13.81
C ASP A 242 1.05 -5.22 -14.81
N HIS A 243 -0.06 -5.20 -15.55
CA HIS A 243 -0.37 -6.21 -16.57
C HIS A 243 0.04 -5.73 -17.95
N ALA A 244 1.24 -6.09 -18.38
CA ALA A 244 1.72 -5.75 -19.72
C ALA A 244 2.58 -6.87 -20.30
N ILE A 245 2.60 -6.97 -21.61
CA ILE A 245 3.31 -8.02 -22.35
C ILE A 245 4.63 -7.49 -22.88
N TYR A 246 5.72 -8.20 -22.59
CA TYR A 246 7.05 -7.87 -23.08
C TYR A 246 7.14 -8.01 -24.60
N LYS A 247 7.62 -6.96 -25.26
CA LYS A 247 7.75 -6.85 -26.73
C LYS A 247 9.19 -6.60 -27.21
N GLY A 248 10.17 -6.93 -26.37
CA GLY A 248 11.56 -6.71 -26.71
C GLY A 248 12.14 -5.45 -26.09
N GLN A 249 13.16 -4.89 -26.73
CA GLN A 249 13.85 -3.70 -26.25
C GLN A 249 13.62 -2.52 -27.22
N ALA A 250 13.44 -1.34 -26.65
CA ALA A 250 13.46 -0.08 -27.41
C ALA A 250 14.89 0.24 -27.89
N GLU A 251 15.03 1.23 -28.76
CA GLU A 251 16.34 1.66 -29.32
C GLU A 251 17.34 2.06 -28.23
N ASN A 252 16.87 2.58 -27.09
CA ASN A 252 17.70 2.94 -25.94
C ASN A 252 18.07 1.76 -25.03
N GLY A 253 17.70 0.53 -25.40
CA GLY A 253 17.98 -0.71 -24.65
C GLY A 253 17.00 -0.99 -23.49
N LYS A 254 16.02 -0.14 -23.20
CA LYS A 254 15.03 -0.39 -22.17
C LYS A 254 14.01 -1.43 -22.63
N ALA A 255 13.51 -2.26 -21.70
CA ALA A 255 12.42 -3.17 -21.95
C ALA A 255 11.18 -2.40 -22.43
N MET A 256 10.51 -2.95 -23.42
CA MET A 256 9.28 -2.40 -23.98
C MET A 256 8.12 -3.34 -23.64
N TYR A 257 7.04 -2.77 -23.11
CA TYR A 257 5.84 -3.49 -22.73
C TYR A 257 4.63 -2.92 -23.46
N PHE A 258 3.71 -3.80 -23.89
CA PHE A 258 2.47 -3.44 -24.54
C PHE A 258 1.29 -3.74 -23.63
N TYR A 259 0.34 -2.81 -23.55
CA TYR A 259 -0.91 -2.92 -22.81
C TYR A 259 -2.03 -2.17 -23.55
N GLY A 260 -3.21 -2.12 -23.02
CA GLY A 260 -4.45 -1.53 -23.49
C GLY A 260 -4.40 -0.67 -24.77
N GLY A 261 -4.74 -1.26 -25.94
CA GLY A 261 -4.73 -0.62 -27.26
C GLY A 261 -3.45 -0.80 -28.06
N ASP A 262 -2.31 -1.13 -27.43
CA ASP A 262 -1.01 -1.28 -28.11
C ASP A 262 -0.98 -2.47 -29.08
N HIS A 263 -1.80 -3.48 -28.84
CA HIS A 263 -1.96 -4.64 -29.73
C HIS A 263 -2.92 -4.39 -30.88
N LYS A 264 -3.45 -3.15 -31.00
CA LYS A 264 -4.44 -2.72 -32.01
C LYS A 264 -5.82 -3.35 -31.80
N GLU A 265 -6.13 -3.76 -30.60
CA GLU A 265 -7.47 -4.14 -30.20
C GLU A 265 -8.40 -2.92 -30.17
N GLU A 266 -9.65 -3.10 -30.64
CA GLU A 266 -10.64 -2.02 -30.72
C GLU A 266 -11.32 -1.75 -29.36
N VAL A 267 -11.37 -2.75 -28.48
CA VAL A 267 -11.98 -2.66 -27.15
C VAL A 267 -10.90 -2.83 -26.10
N HIS A 268 -10.67 -1.78 -25.33
CA HIS A 268 -9.67 -1.77 -24.25
C HIS A 268 -9.93 -0.60 -23.28
N ASP A 269 -9.41 -0.70 -22.06
CA ASP A 269 -9.53 0.31 -21.01
C ASP A 269 -8.23 1.13 -20.80
N GLY A 270 -7.36 1.17 -21.83
CA GLY A 270 -6.12 1.95 -21.81
C GLY A 270 -5.15 1.47 -20.73
N ASN A 271 -4.81 2.36 -19.80
CA ASN A 271 -3.85 2.10 -18.73
C ASN A 271 -4.47 1.55 -17.43
N PHE A 272 -5.74 1.13 -17.42
CA PHE A 272 -6.39 0.52 -16.24
C PHE A 272 -5.90 -0.91 -15.91
N CYS A 273 -4.80 -1.30 -16.49
CA CYS A 273 -4.04 -2.51 -16.18
C CYS A 273 -2.60 -2.19 -15.73
N MET A 274 -2.27 -0.90 -15.59
CA MET A 274 -0.96 -0.39 -15.14
C MET A 274 -1.14 0.24 -13.74
N ASP A 275 -1.50 -0.59 -12.80
CA ASP A 275 -1.94 -0.24 -11.46
C ASP A 275 -1.30 -1.13 -10.37
N GLY A 276 -0.15 -1.70 -10.70
CA GLY A 276 0.62 -2.57 -9.83
C GLY A 276 1.51 -1.83 -8.84
N LEU A 277 1.82 -2.50 -7.73
CA LEU A 277 2.91 -2.13 -6.82
C LEU A 277 4.29 -2.53 -7.37
N VAL A 278 4.30 -3.39 -8.40
CA VAL A 278 5.50 -3.79 -9.13
C VAL A 278 5.27 -3.68 -10.64
N TYR A 279 6.34 -3.41 -11.37
CA TYR A 279 6.37 -3.50 -12.83
C TYR A 279 6.14 -4.94 -13.31
N PRO A 280 5.85 -5.17 -14.60
CA PRO A 280 5.62 -6.53 -15.13
C PRO A 280 6.78 -7.49 -14.86
N ASP A 281 8.03 -7.01 -14.80
CA ASP A 281 9.23 -7.79 -14.49
C ASP A 281 9.49 -7.99 -12.99
N ARG A 282 8.58 -7.47 -12.15
CA ARG A 282 8.69 -7.46 -10.68
C ARG A 282 9.74 -6.48 -10.12
N THR A 283 10.16 -5.48 -10.90
CA THR A 283 10.86 -4.33 -10.32
C THR A 283 9.88 -3.54 -9.44
N PRO A 284 10.23 -3.18 -8.20
CA PRO A 284 9.35 -2.42 -7.33
C PRO A 284 9.01 -1.03 -7.87
N HIS A 285 7.75 -0.62 -7.79
CA HIS A 285 7.36 0.79 -7.82
C HIS A 285 7.67 1.46 -6.46
N THR A 286 7.73 2.77 -6.43
CA THR A 286 7.90 3.53 -5.18
C THR A 286 6.78 3.25 -4.18
N GLY A 287 5.56 2.99 -4.67
CA GLY A 287 4.42 2.61 -3.84
C GLY A 287 4.64 1.34 -3.02
N LEU A 288 5.38 0.35 -3.55
CA LEU A 288 5.73 -0.85 -2.78
C LEU A 288 6.67 -0.53 -1.62
N LEU A 289 7.64 0.38 -1.83
CA LEU A 289 8.57 0.80 -0.79
C LEU A 289 7.86 1.59 0.32
N GLU A 290 6.91 2.43 -0.06
CA GLU A 290 6.04 3.13 0.89
C GLU A 290 5.19 2.14 1.70
N TYR A 291 4.54 1.18 1.02
CA TYR A 291 3.77 0.13 1.67
C TYR A 291 4.62 -0.65 2.68
N GLN A 292 5.83 -1.09 2.28
CA GLN A 292 6.75 -1.81 3.16
C GLN A 292 7.02 -1.02 4.45
N ASN A 293 7.26 0.29 4.31
CA ASN A 293 7.57 1.12 5.47
C ASN A 293 6.33 1.43 6.32
N VAL A 294 5.17 1.67 5.71
CA VAL A 294 3.91 1.90 6.45
C VAL A 294 3.55 0.66 7.27
N TYR A 295 3.70 -0.53 6.70
CA TYR A 295 3.34 -1.79 7.35
C TYR A 295 4.51 -2.52 8.04
N ARG A 296 5.59 -1.80 8.36
CA ARG A 296 6.74 -2.33 9.12
C ARG A 296 6.33 -3.02 10.42
N PRO A 297 7.10 -4.01 10.90
CA PRO A 297 6.72 -4.85 12.04
C PRO A 297 6.67 -4.10 13.37
N ALA A 298 7.48 -3.05 13.50
CA ALA A 298 7.57 -2.22 14.68
C ALA A 298 7.54 -0.74 14.33
N ARG A 299 7.11 0.10 15.30
CA ARG A 299 7.18 1.56 15.20
C ARG A 299 7.63 2.16 16.52
N VAL A 300 8.42 3.22 16.45
CA VAL A 300 8.70 4.08 17.57
C VAL A 300 7.45 4.94 17.85
N VAL A 301 6.91 4.83 19.07
CA VAL A 301 5.74 5.63 19.49
C VAL A 301 6.14 6.83 20.34
N SER A 302 7.33 6.80 20.96
CA SER A 302 7.95 7.95 21.60
C SER A 302 9.47 7.76 21.71
N PHE A 303 10.18 8.87 21.77
CA PHE A 303 11.62 8.92 22.00
C PHE A 303 11.98 10.05 22.97
N GLU A 304 12.81 9.74 23.96
CA GLU A 304 13.39 10.68 24.89
C GLU A 304 14.90 10.78 24.64
N GLN A 305 15.33 11.91 24.11
CA GLN A 305 16.71 12.07 23.63
C GLN A 305 17.75 12.04 24.77
N GLU A 306 17.44 12.61 25.94
CA GLU A 306 18.38 12.68 27.06
C GLU A 306 18.78 11.31 27.60
N SER A 307 17.81 10.40 27.66
CA SER A 307 18.02 9.03 28.13
C SER A 307 18.32 8.04 26.99
N GLY A 308 18.10 8.43 25.74
CA GLY A 308 18.13 7.53 24.57
C GLY A 308 17.00 6.50 24.57
N CYS A 309 15.94 6.72 25.34
CA CYS A 309 14.83 5.78 25.50
C CYS A 309 13.88 5.85 24.31
N LEU A 310 13.75 4.74 23.58
CA LEU A 310 12.75 4.50 22.54
C LEU A 310 11.64 3.63 23.11
N VAL A 311 10.38 4.01 22.93
CA VAL A 311 9.26 3.13 23.17
C VAL A 311 8.83 2.50 21.85
N LEU A 312 9.07 1.21 21.69
CA LEU A 312 8.69 0.43 20.51
C LEU A 312 7.32 -0.23 20.72
N LYS A 313 6.49 -0.18 19.69
CA LYS A 313 5.21 -0.89 19.62
C LYS A 313 5.29 -1.99 18.56
N ASN A 314 4.79 -3.17 18.92
CA ASN A 314 4.69 -4.32 18.02
C ASN A 314 3.39 -4.25 17.20
N TYR A 315 3.52 -4.26 15.87
CA TYR A 315 2.41 -4.25 14.90
C TYR A 315 2.24 -5.58 14.14
N MET A 316 2.92 -6.64 14.60
CA MET A 316 2.70 -8.00 14.12
C MET A 316 1.40 -8.58 14.71
N ASN A 317 0.86 -9.60 14.06
CA ASN A 317 -0.32 -10.30 14.57
C ASN A 317 0.03 -11.34 15.62
N GLU A 318 1.12 -12.07 15.44
CA GLU A 318 1.47 -13.26 16.23
C GLU A 318 2.91 -13.23 16.75
N GLU A 319 3.85 -12.59 16.05
CA GLU A 319 5.28 -12.66 16.32
C GLU A 319 5.72 -11.75 17.47
N ASP A 320 6.60 -12.27 18.32
CA ASP A 320 7.35 -11.47 19.28
C ASP A 320 8.52 -10.75 18.58
N LEU A 321 8.60 -9.42 18.71
CA LEU A 321 9.68 -8.64 18.09
C LEU A 321 11.07 -9.12 18.50
N LYS A 322 11.24 -9.63 19.71
CA LYS A 322 12.53 -10.15 20.20
C LYS A 322 13.07 -11.27 19.32
N SER A 323 12.20 -12.15 18.83
CA SER A 323 12.57 -13.27 17.97
C SER A 323 12.56 -12.89 16.48
N TYR A 324 11.81 -11.85 16.11
CA TYR A 324 11.55 -11.52 14.71
C TYR A 324 12.54 -10.51 14.14
N ILE A 325 12.90 -9.46 14.89
CA ILE A 325 13.79 -8.39 14.40
C ILE A 325 15.00 -8.15 15.29
N TYR A 326 16.02 -7.50 14.72
CA TYR A 326 16.99 -6.70 15.45
C TYR A 326 16.98 -5.26 14.90
N ILE A 327 17.59 -4.33 15.65
CA ILE A 327 17.57 -2.91 15.33
C ILE A 327 18.98 -2.42 15.04
N SER A 328 19.17 -1.71 13.94
CA SER A 328 20.29 -0.79 13.77
C SER A 328 19.81 0.65 13.74
N TYR A 329 20.70 1.59 14.00
CA TYR A 329 20.36 3.01 13.90
C TYR A 329 21.50 3.83 13.31
N GLU A 330 21.13 4.96 12.73
CA GLU A 330 22.06 5.99 12.24
C GLU A 330 21.63 7.34 12.82
N VAL A 331 22.62 8.12 13.24
CA VAL A 331 22.44 9.54 13.56
C VAL A 331 23.06 10.36 12.44
N SER A 332 22.26 11.15 11.74
CA SER A 332 22.71 12.04 10.67
C SER A 332 22.48 13.50 11.04
N CYS A 333 23.31 14.39 10.48
CA CYS A 333 23.15 15.82 10.59
C CYS A 333 23.53 16.47 9.27
N ASP A 334 22.63 17.31 8.72
CA ASP A 334 22.78 17.97 7.42
C ASP A 334 23.17 17.00 6.27
N GLY A 335 22.69 15.76 6.35
CA GLY A 335 22.93 14.70 5.37
C GLY A 335 24.13 13.79 5.66
N ASP A 336 25.02 14.18 6.55
CA ASP A 336 26.17 13.36 6.93
C ASP A 336 25.85 12.46 8.12
N VAL A 337 26.31 11.21 8.07
CA VAL A 337 26.13 10.23 9.16
C VAL A 337 27.27 10.35 10.16
N PHE A 338 26.95 10.69 11.41
CA PHE A 338 27.91 10.85 12.52
C PHE A 338 28.06 9.61 13.38
N GLY A 339 26.97 8.87 13.56
CA GLY A 339 26.93 7.74 14.46
C GLY A 339 26.10 6.60 13.90
N ARG A 340 26.54 5.39 14.24
CA ARG A 340 25.82 4.15 13.91
C ARG A 340 25.91 3.21 15.07
N GLY A 341 24.85 2.41 15.27
CA GLY A 341 24.86 1.38 16.27
C GLY A 341 23.86 0.29 15.97
N GLN A 342 23.94 -0.76 16.79
CA GLN A 342 22.97 -1.85 16.77
C GLN A 342 22.43 -2.04 18.19
N VAL A 343 21.15 -2.36 18.31
CA VAL A 343 20.46 -2.58 19.57
C VAL A 343 19.80 -3.93 19.57
N GLU A 344 20.09 -4.70 20.61
CA GLU A 344 19.42 -5.97 20.85
C GLU A 344 18.14 -5.77 21.66
N ILE A 345 17.04 -6.35 21.18
CA ILE A 345 15.78 -6.41 21.91
C ILE A 345 15.92 -7.53 22.96
N THR A 346 16.22 -7.16 24.19
CA THR A 346 16.50 -8.11 25.26
C THR A 346 15.26 -8.71 25.92
N GLN A 347 14.13 -7.98 25.87
CA GLN A 347 12.86 -8.38 26.45
C GLN A 347 11.82 -8.73 25.38
N SER A 348 10.88 -9.61 25.70
CA SER A 348 9.75 -9.95 24.83
C SER A 348 8.85 -8.74 24.62
N ILE A 349 8.50 -8.49 23.36
CA ILE A 349 7.51 -7.48 22.95
C ILE A 349 6.44 -8.19 22.11
N LEU A 350 5.42 -8.70 22.80
CA LEU A 350 4.33 -9.43 22.17
C LEU A 350 3.46 -8.51 21.31
N PRO A 351 2.65 -9.07 20.39
CA PRO A 351 1.74 -8.29 19.55
C PRO A 351 0.96 -7.23 20.31
N ARG A 352 0.94 -6.00 19.78
CA ARG A 352 0.28 -4.81 20.35
C ARG A 352 0.86 -4.24 21.62
N GLN A 353 1.89 -4.87 22.20
CA GLN A 353 2.61 -4.34 23.36
C GLN A 353 3.58 -3.25 22.97
N CYS A 354 3.83 -2.34 23.94
CA CYS A 354 4.90 -1.36 23.90
C CYS A 354 5.95 -1.70 24.95
N LYS A 355 7.23 -1.53 24.60
CA LYS A 355 8.37 -1.68 25.53
C LYS A 355 9.46 -0.69 25.22
N GLU A 356 10.23 -0.37 26.26
CA GLU A 356 11.40 0.50 26.18
C GLU A 356 12.61 -0.24 25.61
N VAL A 357 13.32 0.43 24.72
CA VAL A 357 14.62 0.02 24.14
C VAL A 357 15.52 1.25 24.15
N TYR A 358 16.81 1.08 24.41
CA TYR A 358 17.72 2.20 24.57
C TYR A 358 18.74 2.26 23.44
N VAL A 359 18.96 3.47 22.92
CA VAL A 359 19.97 3.79 21.91
C VAL A 359 20.94 4.83 22.48
N ASP A 360 22.20 4.73 22.09
CA ASP A 360 23.20 5.74 22.45
C ASP A 360 23.26 6.80 21.34
N VAL A 361 22.69 7.97 21.62
CA VAL A 361 22.54 9.05 20.63
C VAL A 361 23.30 10.26 21.10
N SER A 362 24.30 10.66 20.31
CA SER A 362 24.94 11.96 20.44
C SER A 362 24.70 12.79 19.19
N VAL A 363 24.40 14.07 19.37
CA VAL A 363 24.14 15.02 18.29
C VAL A 363 25.15 16.15 18.32
N PRO A 364 25.58 16.69 17.15
CA PRO A 364 26.37 17.90 17.06
C PRO A 364 25.68 19.11 17.69
N GLU A 365 26.48 20.12 18.09
CA GLU A 365 25.96 21.37 18.66
C GLU A 365 25.09 22.15 17.67
N THR A 366 25.34 22.03 16.37
CA THR A 366 24.64 22.74 15.27
C THR A 366 24.18 21.77 14.20
N GLY A 367 23.17 22.18 13.42
CA GLY A 367 22.67 21.45 12.26
C GLY A 367 21.30 20.80 12.47
N LYS A 368 20.75 20.28 11.38
CA LYS A 368 19.48 19.54 11.37
C LYS A 368 19.76 18.05 11.48
N CYS A 369 19.47 17.47 12.64
CA CYS A 369 19.85 16.11 12.96
C CYS A 369 18.66 15.17 13.04
N TYR A 370 18.84 13.95 12.55
CA TYR A 370 17.86 12.88 12.57
C TYR A 370 18.44 11.61 13.18
N LEU A 371 17.59 10.87 13.88
CA LEU A 371 17.81 9.49 14.27
C LEU A 371 16.97 8.61 13.37
N LYS A 372 17.61 7.73 12.60
CA LYS A 372 16.95 6.73 11.77
C LYS A 372 17.12 5.36 12.37
N ILE A 373 16.02 4.68 12.62
CA ILE A 373 15.94 3.35 13.22
C ILE A 373 15.54 2.37 12.13
N PHE A 374 16.34 1.34 11.89
CA PHE A 374 16.06 0.30 10.91
C PHE A 374 15.68 -1.00 11.60
N TYR A 375 14.64 -1.64 11.10
CA TYR A 375 14.17 -2.94 11.53
C TYR A 375 14.66 -4.01 10.57
N HIS A 376 15.47 -4.95 11.05
CA HIS A 376 16.05 -6.00 10.23
C HIS A 376 15.48 -7.35 10.62
N GLN A 377 15.28 -8.22 9.62
CA GLN A 377 14.98 -9.63 9.84
C GLN A 377 16.08 -10.27 10.71
N ARG A 378 15.70 -10.90 11.81
CA ARG A 378 16.68 -11.44 12.78
C ARG A 378 17.35 -12.72 12.32
N GLN A 379 16.62 -13.60 11.65
CA GLN A 379 17.08 -14.91 11.23
C GLN A 379 16.61 -15.20 9.82
N ASP A 380 17.33 -16.07 9.11
CA ASP A 380 16.87 -16.58 7.83
C ASP A 380 15.54 -17.30 7.99
N THR A 381 14.62 -17.02 7.11
CA THR A 381 13.40 -17.78 6.85
C THR A 381 13.44 -18.33 5.44
N GLU A 382 12.45 -19.10 5.03
CA GLU A 382 12.39 -19.61 3.67
C GLU A 382 12.32 -18.49 2.61
N LEU A 383 11.69 -17.35 2.95
CA LEU A 383 11.47 -16.24 2.02
C LEU A 383 12.30 -14.99 2.32
N ILE A 384 12.74 -14.78 3.54
CA ILE A 384 13.41 -13.54 3.95
C ILE A 384 14.76 -13.88 4.55
N SER A 385 15.82 -13.33 3.99
CA SER A 385 17.19 -13.49 4.51
C SER A 385 17.41 -12.65 5.76
N GLN A 386 18.25 -13.16 6.67
CA GLN A 386 18.73 -12.40 7.82
C GLN A 386 19.33 -11.06 7.37
N GLY A 387 19.03 -9.99 8.07
CA GLY A 387 19.52 -8.64 7.77
C GLY A 387 18.68 -7.86 6.76
N THR A 388 17.71 -8.48 6.08
CA THR A 388 16.77 -7.75 5.22
C THR A 388 16.09 -6.63 6.02
N ILE A 389 16.10 -5.41 5.48
CA ILE A 389 15.42 -4.25 6.09
C ILE A 389 13.93 -4.37 5.84
N LEU A 390 13.16 -4.46 6.93
CA LEU A 390 11.70 -4.56 6.92
C LEU A 390 11.00 -3.20 7.02
N GLY A 391 11.75 -2.14 7.26
CA GLY A 391 11.25 -0.78 7.38
C GLY A 391 12.08 0.04 8.36
N PHE A 392 11.70 1.30 8.53
CA PHE A 392 12.42 2.23 9.40
C PHE A 392 11.50 3.27 10.03
N ASP A 393 11.96 3.88 11.12
CA ASP A 393 11.46 5.16 11.66
C ASP A 393 12.54 6.23 11.51
N GLU A 394 12.11 7.47 11.28
CA GLU A 394 12.97 8.63 11.27
C GLU A 394 12.45 9.67 12.27
N ILE A 395 13.31 10.12 13.17
CA ILE A 395 12.97 11.00 14.28
C ILE A 395 13.83 12.25 14.17
N LEU A 396 13.19 13.40 14.11
CA LEU A 396 13.90 14.68 14.18
C LEU A 396 14.42 14.91 15.59
N LEU A 397 15.75 14.94 15.74
CA LEU A 397 16.43 15.18 17.01
C LEU A 397 16.66 16.65 17.29
N LYS A 398 17.03 17.38 16.27
CA LYS A 398 17.39 18.78 16.34
C LYS A 398 17.01 19.46 15.03
N ASN A 399 16.27 20.54 15.15
CA ASN A 399 15.90 21.41 14.04
C ASN A 399 16.50 22.80 14.26
N GLU A 400 17.82 22.85 14.43
CA GLU A 400 18.47 24.14 14.20
C GLU A 400 18.61 24.25 12.69
N ASP A 401 17.77 25.05 12.09
CA ASP A 401 18.02 25.59 10.77
C ASP A 401 19.32 26.38 10.86
N ASP A 402 20.43 25.69 10.67
CA ASP A 402 21.74 26.32 10.58
C ASP A 402 21.75 27.32 9.41
N ILE A 403 20.92 27.07 8.38
CA ILE A 403 20.60 28.08 7.37
C ILE A 403 20.08 29.36 8.02
N PHE A 404 19.21 29.30 9.02
CA PHE A 404 18.72 30.49 9.72
C PHE A 404 19.76 31.08 10.67
N ASN A 405 20.59 30.30 11.32
CA ASN A 405 21.69 30.75 12.16
C ASN A 405 22.96 31.13 11.35
N MET A 406 23.25 30.40 10.27
CA MET A 406 24.19 30.85 9.22
C MET A 406 23.74 32.21 8.65
N MET A 407 22.46 32.43 8.51
CA MET A 407 21.84 33.62 7.98
C MET A 407 21.87 34.82 8.96
N THR A 408 22.02 34.62 10.26
CA THR A 408 22.12 35.70 11.24
C THR A 408 23.55 36.21 11.43
N GLY A 409 24.56 35.55 10.90
CA GLY A 409 25.95 35.96 10.99
C GLY A 409 26.67 35.77 9.68
N LYS A 410 26.73 36.74 8.80
CA LYS A 410 27.66 36.92 7.66
C LYS A 410 28.44 35.66 7.21
N ARG A 411 27.78 34.54 6.98
CA ARG A 411 28.44 33.34 6.44
C ARG A 411 28.21 33.25 4.95
N HIS A 412 29.31 33.10 4.24
CA HIS A 412 29.36 32.76 2.85
C HIS A 412 29.46 31.24 2.77
N VAL A 413 28.56 30.59 2.06
CA VAL A 413 28.78 29.21 1.61
C VAL A 413 29.43 29.33 0.23
N LEU A 414 30.69 28.96 0.14
CA LEU A 414 31.44 28.90 -1.12
C LEU A 414 31.46 27.44 -1.56
N THR A 415 30.77 27.14 -2.66
CA THR A 415 31.02 25.91 -3.42
C THR A 415 31.85 26.23 -4.63
N ASP A 416 32.40 25.21 -5.31
CA ASP A 416 33.19 25.41 -6.53
C ASP A 416 32.42 26.18 -7.63
N ASN A 417 31.09 26.24 -7.55
CA ASN A 417 30.23 26.82 -8.56
C ASN A 417 29.31 27.94 -8.10
N PHE A 418 29.06 28.08 -6.79
CA PHE A 418 28.09 29.05 -6.27
C PHE A 418 28.57 29.76 -5.01
N GLU A 419 28.25 31.03 -4.91
CA GLU A 419 28.42 31.84 -3.73
C GLU A 419 27.03 32.26 -3.24
N VAL A 420 26.68 31.90 -2.00
CA VAL A 420 25.35 32.17 -1.42
C VAL A 420 25.46 33.21 -0.33
N PHE A 421 24.70 34.29 -0.45
CA PHE A 421 24.61 35.36 0.53
C PHE A 421 23.20 35.49 1.09
N TYR A 422 23.08 35.63 2.38
CA TYR A 422 21.84 36.04 3.00
C TYR A 422 21.92 37.47 3.54
N SER A 423 20.93 38.26 3.24
CA SER A 423 20.75 39.59 3.83
C SER A 423 19.60 39.57 4.84
N LYS A 424 19.93 39.69 6.12
CA LYS A 424 18.94 39.81 7.20
C LYS A 424 18.05 41.04 7.06
N GLU A 425 18.61 42.12 6.51
CA GLU A 425 17.91 43.38 6.35
C GLU A 425 16.79 43.32 5.30
N TYR A 426 17.04 42.57 4.24
CA TYR A 426 16.10 42.40 3.11
C TYR A 426 15.39 41.03 3.08
N LYS A 427 15.70 40.15 4.03
CA LYS A 427 15.18 38.75 4.04
C LYS A 427 15.36 38.00 2.71
N ASN A 428 16.48 38.27 2.04
CA ASN A 428 16.81 37.73 0.73
C ASN A 428 18.03 36.81 0.81
N ILE A 429 17.96 35.70 0.06
CA ILE A 429 19.14 34.87 -0.25
C ILE A 429 19.61 35.27 -1.65
N ASN A 430 20.87 35.72 -1.76
CA ASN A 430 21.48 35.95 -3.04
C ASN A 430 22.37 34.78 -3.38
N VAL A 431 22.10 34.14 -4.52
CA VAL A 431 22.93 33.07 -5.07
C VAL A 431 23.66 33.60 -6.30
N LYS A 432 24.98 33.57 -6.28
CA LYS A 432 25.80 34.00 -7.40
C LYS A 432 26.59 32.81 -7.90
N LYS A 433 26.36 32.41 -9.14
CA LYS A 433 27.25 31.46 -9.82
C LYS A 433 28.59 32.14 -10.05
N ILE A 434 29.71 31.50 -9.67
CA ILE A 434 31.01 32.01 -9.91
C ILE A 434 31.25 32.02 -11.42
N GLY A 435 31.07 33.21 -12.01
CA GLY A 435 31.31 33.46 -13.43
C GLY A 435 30.18 34.09 -14.23
N HIS A 436 28.90 33.72 -14.08
CA HIS A 436 27.90 34.19 -15.04
C HIS A 436 26.43 34.29 -14.56
N MET A 437 26.07 33.93 -13.33
CA MET A 437 24.63 33.97 -12.91
C MET A 437 24.43 34.54 -11.51
N SER A 438 23.44 35.41 -11.35
CA SER A 438 22.98 35.83 -10.03
C SER A 438 21.45 35.62 -9.92
N ALA A 439 21.00 35.03 -8.82
CA ALA A 439 19.58 34.89 -8.49
C ALA A 439 19.32 35.46 -7.10
N ASN A 440 18.19 36.18 -6.95
CA ASN A 440 17.71 36.63 -5.67
C ASN A 440 16.52 35.75 -5.25
N ILE A 441 16.65 35.09 -4.12
CA ILE A 441 15.60 34.28 -3.56
C ILE A 441 14.94 35.04 -2.41
N ARG A 442 13.67 35.39 -2.52
CA ARG A 442 12.87 36.00 -1.45
C ARG A 442 12.17 34.91 -0.65
N LEU A 443 12.36 34.93 0.66
CA LEU A 443 11.58 34.10 1.58
C LEU A 443 10.25 34.82 1.85
N ASN A 444 9.15 34.28 1.33
CA ASN A 444 7.81 34.74 1.69
C ASN A 444 7.39 34.01 2.97
N THR A 445 7.44 34.73 4.10
CA THR A 445 7.12 34.18 5.42
C THR A 445 5.63 33.93 5.64
N ASP A 446 4.76 34.45 4.78
CA ASP A 446 3.30 34.31 4.97
C ASP A 446 2.72 33.02 4.34
N ILE A 447 3.42 32.42 3.39
CA ILE A 447 2.97 31.22 2.67
C ILE A 447 4.02 30.11 2.53
N ASN A 448 5.13 30.19 3.22
CA ASN A 448 6.26 29.22 3.11
C ASN A 448 6.74 28.96 1.65
N LEU A 449 6.53 29.89 0.75
CA LEU A 449 6.96 29.80 -0.64
C LEU A 449 8.25 30.58 -0.86
N LEU A 450 9.17 29.95 -1.56
CA LEU A 450 10.36 30.59 -2.11
C LEU A 450 9.99 31.24 -3.46
N GLU A 451 9.96 32.57 -3.50
CA GLU A 451 9.91 33.31 -4.75
C GLU A 451 11.33 33.56 -5.27
N MET A 452 11.61 33.12 -6.47
CA MET A 452 12.89 33.28 -7.12
C MET A 452 12.78 34.34 -8.24
N ASP A 453 13.36 35.50 -8.01
CA ASP A 453 13.54 36.53 -9.05
C ASP A 453 14.87 36.30 -9.75
N MET A 454 14.82 35.85 -11.00
CA MET A 454 16.02 35.72 -11.85
C MET A 454 16.12 36.89 -12.81
N ASP A 455 17.28 37.53 -12.85
CA ASP A 455 17.55 38.53 -13.88
C ASP A 455 17.94 37.83 -15.19
N TYR A 456 16.94 37.49 -15.97
CA TYR A 456 17.07 36.79 -17.25
C TYR A 456 17.84 37.55 -18.34
N ALA A 457 18.07 38.86 -18.15
CA ALA A 457 18.73 39.71 -19.14
C ALA A 457 20.26 39.43 -19.26
N GLN A 458 20.83 38.71 -18.31
CA GLN A 458 22.27 38.41 -18.27
C GLN A 458 22.63 36.94 -18.55
N ILE A 459 21.65 36.07 -18.83
CA ILE A 459 21.88 34.64 -19.03
C ILE A 459 21.80 34.34 -20.53
N PRO A 460 22.85 33.79 -21.15
CA PRO A 460 22.79 33.26 -22.52
C PRO A 460 21.70 32.20 -22.65
N LYS A 461 20.99 32.23 -23.76
CA LYS A 461 19.79 31.38 -23.99
C LYS A 461 20.10 29.85 -23.94
N ASP A 462 21.29 29.48 -24.29
CA ASP A 462 21.83 28.11 -24.26
C ASP A 462 22.15 27.62 -22.82
N GLU A 463 22.44 28.51 -21.89
CA GLU A 463 22.66 28.17 -20.46
C GLU A 463 21.34 28.05 -19.67
N LEU A 464 20.25 28.69 -20.15
CA LEU A 464 18.91 28.58 -19.54
C LEU A 464 18.29 27.19 -19.70
N GLU A 465 18.55 26.52 -20.82
CA GLU A 465 18.01 25.16 -21.07
C GLU A 465 18.67 24.09 -20.17
N ASP A 466 19.92 24.31 -19.76
CA ASP A 466 20.62 23.38 -18.84
C ASP A 466 20.23 23.61 -17.37
N PHE A 467 19.68 24.78 -17.04
CA PHE A 467 19.25 25.10 -15.68
C PHE A 467 17.87 24.48 -15.31
N PHE A 468 17.02 24.24 -16.31
CA PHE A 468 15.69 23.66 -16.11
C PHE A 468 15.63 22.14 -16.45
N ARG A 469 16.76 21.51 -16.71
CA ARG A 469 16.93 20.06 -16.85
C ARG A 469 17.50 19.43 -15.58
#